data_6a1933651eceb9188c6d9a37156c79cd
#
_entry.id   6a1933651eceb9188c6d9a37156c79cd
#
_cell.length_a   1.000
_cell.length_b   1.000
_cell.length_c   1.000
_cell.angle_alpha   90.00
_cell.angle_beta   90.00
_cell.angle_gamma   90.00
#
_symmetry.space_group_name_H-M   'P 1'
#
loop_
_entity.id
_entity.type
_entity.pdbx_description
1 polymer ?
#
loop_
_entity_poly.entity_id
_entity_poly.type
_entity_poly.pdbx_seq_one_letter_code
_entity_poly.pdbx_strand_id
1 'polypeptide(L)'
;MSRSARFVGLFVLAFAPRALADDPSFSIVLKNNHFVPSEVQIPAGVKVKLVVRNDNPTASEFESTQFHREKVVPPGQEISVFVGPLDPGSYEFFDDFHPETRGHLVVK
;
A
#
# COMPACT_ATOMS: atom_id res chain seq x y z
N MET A 1 54.66 1.23 -4.08
CA MET A 1 54.09 1.18 -3.91
C MET A 1 52.91 1.61 -3.96
N SER A 2 52.21 1.62 -4.40
CA SER A 2 51.21 2.04 -4.56
C SER A 2 50.16 1.64 -4.04
N ARG A 3 49.98 1.06 -3.74
CA ARG A 3 49.11 0.61 -3.21
C ARG A 3 48.11 1.35 -2.82
N SER A 4 48.13 2.19 -2.63
CA SER A 4 47.25 3.05 -2.14
C SER A 4 46.15 3.20 -2.96
N ALA A 5 46.33 3.13 -4.04
CA ALA A 5 45.36 3.39 -4.92
C ALA A 5 44.27 2.52 -4.71
N ARG A 6 44.59 1.47 -4.29
CA ARG A 6 43.67 0.65 -4.24
C ARG A 6 42.55 0.98 -3.52
N PHE A 7 42.64 1.60 -2.56
CA PHE A 7 41.61 1.84 -1.83
C PHE A 7 40.66 2.65 -2.39
N VAL A 8 40.92 3.13 -3.33
CA VAL A 8 40.14 4.00 -3.95
C VAL A 8 38.99 3.22 -4.32
N GLY A 9 39.27 2.10 -4.74
CA GLY A 9 38.24 1.37 -5.26
C GLY A 9 37.30 1.06 -4.20
N LEU A 10 37.75 1.00 -3.07
CA LEU A 10 36.95 0.67 -2.09
C LEU A 10 35.82 1.47 -1.99
N PHE A 11 36.03 2.68 -2.20
CA PHE A 11 35.09 3.54 -2.06
C PHE A 11 34.05 3.39 -3.01
N VAL A 12 34.30 2.89 -4.08
CA VAL A 12 33.38 2.79 -5.07
C VAL A 12 32.33 1.87 -4.54
N LEU A 13 32.70 0.99 -3.68
CA LEU A 13 31.75 0.15 -3.16
C LEU A 13 30.71 0.90 -2.47
N ALA A 14 31.02 2.04 -2.04
CA ALA A 14 30.11 2.80 -1.31
C ALA A 14 29.00 3.18 -2.22
N PHE A 15 29.24 3.13 -3.49
CA PHE A 15 28.24 3.50 -4.40
C PHE A 15 27.58 2.34 -4.97
N ALA A 16 27.81 1.20 -4.47
CA ALA A 16 27.18 0.04 -5.02
C ALA A 16 25.70 0.33 -4.95
N PRO A 17 25.00 -0.05 -5.92
CA PRO A 17 23.60 0.27 -5.97
C PRO A 17 22.91 -0.34 -4.78
N ARG A 18 22.13 0.46 -4.12
CA ARG A 18 21.39 0.01 -3.12
C ARG A 18 20.20 -0.46 -3.73
N ALA A 19 19.63 -1.55 -3.37
CA ALA A 19 18.36 -2.01 -3.85
C ALA A 19 17.35 -0.97 -3.48
N LEU A 20 16.45 -0.66 -4.36
CA LEU A 20 15.38 0.23 -4.05
C LEU A 20 14.47 -0.50 -3.09
N ALA A 21 14.13 0.12 -2.02
CA ALA A 21 13.20 -0.46 -1.09
C ALA A 21 11.82 -0.50 -1.72
N ASP A 22 11.09 -1.56 -1.50
CA ASP A 22 9.72 -1.64 -1.96
C ASP A 22 8.89 -0.65 -1.14
N ASP A 23 7.79 -0.20 -1.69
CA ASP A 23 6.85 0.63 -0.96
C ASP A 23 6.31 -0.17 0.24
N PRO A 24 6.08 0.48 1.38
CA PRO A 24 5.47 -0.20 2.51
C PRO A 24 4.14 -0.81 2.10
N SER A 25 3.86 -2.00 2.56
CA SER A 25 2.68 -2.77 2.18
C SER A 25 1.78 -3.02 3.37
N PHE A 26 0.49 -2.86 3.17
CA PHE A 26 -0.51 -3.05 4.22
C PHE A 26 -1.63 -3.91 3.68
N SER A 27 -2.05 -4.90 4.43
CA SER A 27 -3.06 -5.86 3.97
C SER A 27 -4.43 -5.57 4.55
N ILE A 28 -5.43 -5.68 3.72
CA ILE A 28 -6.82 -5.53 4.09
C ILE A 28 -7.56 -6.73 3.51
N VAL A 29 -8.40 -7.35 4.30
CA VAL A 29 -9.21 -8.48 3.84
C VAL A 29 -10.68 -8.09 3.91
N LEU A 30 -11.43 -8.34 2.84
CA LEU A 30 -12.86 -8.23 2.81
C LEU A 30 -13.43 -9.57 3.19
N LYS A 31 -14.15 -9.64 4.31
CA LYS A 31 -14.70 -10.88 4.79
C LYS A 31 -16.04 -10.61 5.44
N ASN A 32 -17.05 -11.35 5.09
CA ASN A 32 -18.41 -11.18 5.60
C ASN A 32 -18.87 -9.72 5.45
N ASN A 33 -18.56 -9.11 4.34
CA ASN A 33 -18.88 -7.73 4.02
C ASN A 33 -18.29 -6.72 5.01
N HIS A 34 -17.15 -7.02 5.59
CA HIS A 34 -16.41 -6.11 6.45
C HIS A 34 -14.95 -6.06 5.98
N PHE A 35 -14.34 -4.88 6.07
CA PHE A 35 -12.90 -4.78 5.89
C PHE A 35 -12.22 -5.14 7.21
N VAL A 36 -11.20 -5.98 7.13
CA VAL A 36 -10.45 -6.40 8.30
C VAL A 36 -8.95 -6.21 8.02
N PRO A 37 -8.28 -5.29 8.68
CA PRO A 37 -8.84 -4.35 9.64
C PRO A 37 -9.65 -3.26 8.94
N SER A 38 -10.56 -2.64 9.64
CA SER A 38 -11.35 -1.55 9.08
C SER A 38 -10.63 -0.21 9.18
N GLU A 39 -9.58 -0.14 9.98
CA GLU A 39 -8.76 1.05 10.09
C GLU A 39 -7.30 0.65 9.88
N VAL A 40 -6.62 1.31 8.95
CA VAL A 40 -5.23 1.01 8.63
C VAL A 40 -4.42 2.28 8.80
N GLN A 41 -3.40 2.23 9.65
CA GLN A 41 -2.53 3.37 9.84
C GLN A 41 -1.38 3.30 8.85
N ILE A 42 -1.18 4.36 8.09
CA ILE A 42 -0.08 4.45 7.13
C ILE A 42 0.74 5.72 7.37
N PRO A 43 1.99 5.75 6.97
CA PRO A 43 2.82 6.94 7.16
C PRO A 43 2.45 8.05 6.19
N ALA A 44 2.48 9.29 6.70
CA ALA A 44 2.26 10.47 5.86
C ALA A 44 3.45 10.68 4.93
N GLY A 45 3.18 11.23 3.78
CA GLY A 45 4.23 11.61 2.83
C GLY A 45 4.95 10.46 2.15
N VAL A 46 4.41 9.25 2.24
CA VAL A 46 5.03 8.07 1.67
C VAL A 46 4.02 7.36 0.79
N LYS A 47 4.46 6.91 -0.36
CA LYS A 47 3.63 6.05 -1.22
C LYS A 47 3.58 4.67 -0.59
N VAL A 48 2.41 4.10 -0.47
CA VAL A 48 2.21 2.78 0.12
C VAL A 48 1.45 1.87 -0.84
N LYS A 49 1.54 0.59 -0.60
CA LYS A 49 0.80 -0.41 -1.35
C LYS A 49 -0.23 -1.04 -0.42
N LEU A 50 -1.50 -0.94 -0.78
CA LEU A 50 -2.55 -1.65 -0.09
C LEU A 50 -2.79 -2.95 -0.85
N VAL A 51 -2.75 -4.06 -0.15
CA VAL A 51 -3.06 -5.37 -0.72
C VAL A 51 -4.45 -5.72 -0.22
N VAL A 52 -5.42 -5.76 -1.11
CA VAL A 52 -6.82 -5.99 -0.77
C VAL A 52 -7.23 -7.36 -1.27
N ARG A 53 -7.61 -8.24 -0.36
CA ARG A 53 -8.04 -9.58 -0.67
C ARG A 53 -9.54 -9.68 -0.44
N ASN A 54 -10.26 -10.27 -1.39
CA ASN A 54 -11.69 -10.45 -1.27
C ASN A 54 -12.02 -11.91 -0.90
N ASP A 55 -12.38 -12.13 0.36
CA ASP A 55 -12.80 -13.45 0.84
C ASP A 55 -14.33 -13.58 0.83
N ASN A 56 -15.04 -12.64 0.22
CA ASN A 56 -16.48 -12.77 0.02
C ASN A 56 -16.75 -13.63 -1.22
N PRO A 57 -17.92 -14.23 -1.31
CA PRO A 57 -18.28 -15.05 -2.48
C PRO A 57 -18.64 -14.25 -3.73
N THR A 58 -18.78 -12.94 -3.61
CA THR A 58 -19.10 -12.07 -4.73
C THR A 58 -18.02 -11.03 -4.94
N ALA A 59 -18.01 -10.42 -6.11
CA ALA A 59 -17.05 -9.36 -6.40
C ALA A 59 -17.30 -8.12 -5.54
N SER A 60 -16.26 -7.37 -5.30
CA SER A 60 -16.31 -6.08 -4.60
C SER A 60 -15.57 -5.04 -5.42
N GLU A 61 -15.84 -3.78 -5.17
CA GLU A 61 -15.06 -2.72 -5.79
C GLU A 61 -14.47 -1.86 -4.69
N PHE A 62 -13.15 -1.91 -4.54
CA PHE A 62 -12.44 -1.11 -3.56
C PHE A 62 -12.38 0.32 -4.11
N GLU A 63 -12.92 1.26 -3.39
CA GLU A 63 -13.01 2.62 -3.86
C GLU A 63 -12.75 3.65 -2.76
N SER A 64 -12.12 4.75 -3.11
CA SER A 64 -12.05 5.93 -2.27
C SER A 64 -12.15 7.17 -3.13
N THR A 65 -13.10 8.02 -2.80
CA THR A 65 -13.20 9.32 -3.45
C THR A 65 -12.14 10.26 -2.90
N GLN A 66 -11.72 10.07 -1.66
CA GLN A 66 -10.78 10.97 -1.01
C GLN A 66 -9.34 10.77 -1.50
N PHE A 67 -8.94 9.56 -1.83
CA PHE A 67 -7.62 9.36 -2.42
C PHE A 67 -7.69 8.84 -3.86
N HIS A 68 -8.88 8.95 -4.47
CA HIS A 68 -9.06 8.77 -5.91
C HIS A 68 -8.59 7.39 -6.42
N ARG A 69 -9.11 6.35 -5.86
CA ARG A 69 -8.83 4.98 -6.33
C ARG A 69 -10.11 4.18 -6.47
N GLU A 70 -10.10 3.30 -7.47
CA GLU A 70 -11.23 2.49 -7.77
C GLU A 70 -10.74 1.24 -8.46
N LYS A 71 -10.99 0.07 -7.91
CA LYS A 71 -10.54 -1.18 -8.51
C LYS A 71 -11.41 -2.34 -8.08
N VAL A 72 -11.84 -3.15 -9.04
CA VAL A 72 -12.65 -4.32 -8.76
C VAL A 72 -11.76 -5.43 -8.20
N VAL A 73 -12.26 -6.11 -7.18
CA VAL A 73 -11.60 -7.25 -6.57
C VAL A 73 -12.51 -8.46 -6.76
N PRO A 74 -12.19 -9.36 -7.68
CA PRO A 74 -13.01 -10.55 -7.89
C PRO A 74 -13.02 -11.43 -6.65
N PRO A 75 -14.04 -12.30 -6.48
CA PRO A 75 -14.12 -13.15 -5.31
C PRO A 75 -12.92 -14.09 -5.22
N GLY A 76 -12.38 -14.24 -4.04
CA GLY A 76 -11.23 -15.10 -3.79
C GLY A 76 -9.91 -14.58 -4.30
N GLN A 77 -9.88 -13.34 -4.80
CA GLN A 77 -8.67 -12.77 -5.39
C GLN A 77 -8.13 -11.59 -4.61
N GLU A 78 -6.95 -11.18 -4.97
CA GLU A 78 -6.23 -10.11 -4.32
C GLU A 78 -5.77 -9.09 -5.34
N ILE A 79 -5.84 -7.83 -5.00
CA ILE A 79 -5.35 -6.74 -5.85
C ILE A 79 -4.39 -5.86 -5.05
N SER A 80 -3.58 -5.10 -5.76
CA SER A 80 -2.72 -4.09 -5.14
C SER A 80 -3.20 -2.71 -5.56
N VAL A 81 -3.31 -1.81 -4.60
CA VAL A 81 -3.70 -0.43 -4.84
C VAL A 81 -2.60 0.46 -4.26
N PHE A 82 -2.00 1.31 -5.09
CA PHE A 82 -0.98 2.22 -4.61
C PHE A 82 -1.63 3.54 -4.22
N VAL A 83 -1.26 4.05 -3.06
CA VAL A 83 -1.87 5.23 -2.50
C VAL A 83 -0.78 6.16 -1.96
N GLY A 84 -0.98 7.43 -2.14
CA GLY A 84 -0.09 8.43 -1.58
C GLY A 84 1.00 8.91 -2.54
N PRO A 85 1.82 9.81 -2.05
CA PRO A 85 1.90 10.31 -0.66
C PRO A 85 0.64 11.09 -0.27
N LEU A 86 0.21 10.94 0.96
CA LEU A 86 -0.95 11.65 1.49
C LEU A 86 -0.52 12.51 2.70
N ASP A 87 -1.26 13.58 2.92
CA ASP A 87 -1.08 14.41 4.10
C ASP A 87 -1.72 13.72 5.32
N PRO A 88 -1.32 14.06 6.54
CA PRO A 88 -1.95 13.51 7.72
C PRO A 88 -3.47 13.75 7.71
N GLY A 89 -4.22 12.75 8.11
CA GLY A 89 -5.67 12.83 8.15
C GLY A 89 -6.31 11.47 8.10
N SER A 90 -7.61 11.44 8.01
CA SER A 90 -8.39 10.23 7.91
C SER A 90 -9.06 10.20 6.54
N TYR A 91 -8.94 9.10 5.83
CA TYR A 91 -9.43 8.97 4.47
C TYR A 91 -10.27 7.72 4.38
N GLU A 92 -11.51 7.88 3.95
CA GLU A 92 -12.44 6.74 3.87
C GLU A 92 -12.27 5.95 2.60
N PHE A 93 -12.42 4.65 2.69
CA PHE A 93 -12.58 3.77 1.55
C PHE A 93 -13.81 2.88 1.77
N PHE A 94 -14.34 2.31 0.71
CA PHE A 94 -15.56 1.52 0.79
C PHE A 94 -15.64 0.52 -0.35
N ASP A 95 -16.58 -0.40 -0.25
CA ASP A 95 -16.89 -1.33 -1.31
C ASP A 95 -18.09 -0.76 -2.06
N ASP A 96 -17.88 -0.28 -3.27
CA ASP A 96 -18.97 0.36 -4.02
C ASP A 96 -20.09 -0.61 -4.39
N PHE A 97 -19.80 -1.89 -4.42
CA PHE A 97 -20.85 -2.89 -4.66
C PHE A 97 -21.62 -3.20 -3.38
N HIS A 98 -21.10 -2.81 -2.22
CA HIS A 98 -21.74 -2.98 -0.92
C HIS A 98 -21.44 -1.72 -0.11
N PRO A 99 -22.12 -0.61 -0.40
CA PRO A 99 -21.72 0.71 0.11
C PRO A 99 -21.70 0.89 1.64
N GLU A 100 -22.32 0.00 2.37
CA GLU A 100 -22.29 0.06 3.82
C GLU A 100 -20.97 -0.51 4.36
N THR A 101 -20.19 -1.21 3.53
CA THR A 101 -18.90 -1.76 3.92
C THR A 101 -17.84 -0.67 3.77
N ARG A 102 -17.34 -0.17 4.89
CA ARG A 102 -16.44 0.98 4.90
C ARG A 102 -15.26 0.80 5.82
N GLY A 103 -14.18 1.50 5.53
CA GLY A 103 -13.00 1.55 6.37
C GLY A 103 -12.28 2.87 6.20
N HIS A 104 -11.19 3.05 6.93
CA HIS A 104 -10.42 4.29 6.89
C HIS A 104 -8.93 4.04 6.88
N LEU A 105 -8.22 4.86 6.13
CA LEU A 105 -6.79 5.02 6.29
C LEU A 105 -6.57 6.15 7.28
N VAL A 106 -5.77 5.91 8.30
CA VAL A 106 -5.37 6.96 9.23
C VAL A 106 -3.92 7.27 8.89
N VAL A 107 -3.69 8.48 8.40
CA VAL A 107 -2.38 8.88 7.91
C VAL A 107 -1.74 9.81 8.93
N LYS A 108 -0.58 9.44 9.43
CA LYS A 108 0.11 10.26 10.41
C LYS A 108 1.61 9.95 10.54
#